data_1d9002b1843dc013fd966cbbed428388
#
_entry.id   1d9002b1843dc013fd966cbbed428388
#
_cell.length_a   1.000
_cell.length_b   1.000
_cell.length_c   1.000
_cell.angle_alpha   90.00
_cell.angle_beta   90.00
_cell.angle_gamma   90.00
#
_symmetry.space_group_name_H-M   'P 1'
#
loop_
_entity.id
_entity.type
_entity.pdbx_description
1 polymer ?
#
loop_
_entity_poly.entity_id
_entity_poly.type
_entity_poly.pdbx_seq_one_letter_code
_entity_poly.pdbx_strand_id
1 'polypeptide(L)'
;NERLDDNFAKTNRTFTNILERLSKIDEAQKKIDTLSTDIVSLQSILTDKKSRGIFGEINLKHILVSIFGERNDNVYRLQYTFPNTTIADAVIFAPEPLGTVAIDSKFPLEHYQKMVDKNLSPLERTAAEKEFKADVKKHIDAISSKYIIPGITSDQAIMFLPAEALFAEINAYRSDLVEYAHRK
;
A
#
# COMPACT_ATOMS: atom_id res chain seq x y z
N ASN A 1 -53.24 20.03 -22.69
CA ASN A 1 -52.80 18.71 -22.16
C ASN A 1 -51.34 18.39 -22.45
N GLU A 2 -50.75 18.84 -23.57
CA GLU A 2 -49.34 18.59 -23.91
C GLU A 2 -48.33 19.02 -22.82
N ARG A 3 -48.54 20.16 -22.15
CA ARG A 3 -47.67 20.63 -21.03
C ARG A 3 -47.72 19.77 -19.79
N LEU A 4 -48.85 19.12 -19.55
CA LEU A 4 -49.01 18.18 -18.40
C LEU A 4 -48.30 16.87 -18.70
N ASP A 5 -48.42 16.36 -19.92
CA ASP A 5 -47.76 15.13 -20.35
C ASP A 5 -46.23 15.28 -20.37
N ASP A 6 -45.72 16.44 -20.84
CA ASP A 6 -44.28 16.76 -20.80
C ASP A 6 -43.72 16.87 -19.36
N ASN A 7 -44.46 17.45 -18.44
CA ASN A 7 -44.05 17.54 -17.03
C ASN A 7 -44.09 16.17 -16.36
N PHE A 8 -45.07 15.32 -16.69
CA PHE A 8 -45.12 13.94 -16.20
C PHE A 8 -43.94 13.10 -16.72
N ALA A 9 -43.58 13.24 -18.01
CA ALA A 9 -42.47 12.55 -18.61
C ALA A 9 -41.11 13.00 -18.00
N LYS A 10 -40.95 14.31 -17.75
CA LYS A 10 -39.73 14.83 -17.05
C LYS A 10 -39.63 14.34 -15.61
N THR A 11 -40.76 14.34 -14.89
CA THR A 11 -40.80 13.86 -13.49
C THR A 11 -40.47 12.37 -13.44
N ASN A 12 -41.02 11.55 -14.34
CA ASN A 12 -40.70 10.12 -14.41
C ASN A 12 -39.21 9.86 -14.72
N ARG A 13 -38.63 10.59 -15.70
CA ARG A 13 -37.20 10.48 -15.98
C ARG A 13 -36.32 10.87 -14.82
N THR A 14 -36.70 11.94 -14.10
CA THR A 14 -35.98 12.35 -12.89
C THR A 14 -36.08 11.30 -11.79
N PHE A 15 -37.28 10.69 -11.61
CA PHE A 15 -37.49 9.60 -10.64
C PHE A 15 -36.64 8.36 -10.99
N THR A 16 -36.61 7.96 -12.26
CA THR A 16 -35.78 6.83 -12.72
C THR A 16 -34.29 7.10 -12.47
N ASN A 17 -33.80 8.30 -12.78
CA ASN A 17 -32.42 8.70 -12.52
C ASN A 17 -32.07 8.71 -11.01
N ILE A 18 -33.01 9.12 -10.16
CA ILE A 18 -32.83 9.10 -8.70
C ILE A 18 -32.77 7.64 -8.21
N LEU A 19 -33.64 6.77 -8.69
CA LEU A 19 -33.62 5.34 -8.32
C LEU A 19 -32.33 4.64 -8.75
N GLU A 20 -31.82 4.94 -9.95
CA GLU A 20 -30.50 4.42 -10.39
C GLU A 20 -29.35 4.92 -9.54
N ARG A 21 -29.37 6.19 -9.14
CA ARG A 21 -28.34 6.75 -8.24
C ARG A 21 -28.42 6.15 -6.84
N LEU A 22 -29.61 5.94 -6.31
CA LEU A 22 -29.81 5.28 -5.02
C LEU A 22 -29.34 3.82 -5.05
N SER A 23 -29.60 3.09 -6.14
CA SER A 23 -29.08 1.73 -6.31
C SER A 23 -27.55 1.67 -6.33
N LYS A 24 -26.90 2.63 -7.02
CA LYS A 24 -25.42 2.74 -7.03
C LYS A 24 -24.84 3.10 -5.65
N ILE A 25 -25.56 3.93 -4.89
CA ILE A 25 -25.19 4.27 -3.50
C ILE A 25 -25.32 3.04 -2.61
N ASP A 26 -26.38 2.25 -2.76
CA ASP A 26 -26.60 1.01 -1.99
C ASP A 26 -25.53 -0.05 -2.30
N GLU A 27 -25.13 -0.20 -3.58
CA GLU A 27 -24.02 -1.06 -3.99
C GLU A 27 -22.68 -0.59 -3.42
N ALA A 28 -22.43 0.72 -3.43
CA ALA A 28 -21.22 1.29 -2.84
C ALA A 28 -21.20 1.09 -1.33
N GLN A 29 -22.34 1.27 -0.65
CA GLN A 29 -22.47 1.04 0.79
C GLN A 29 -22.23 -0.43 1.15
N LYS A 30 -22.79 -1.37 0.38
CA LYS A 30 -22.51 -2.81 0.57
C LYS A 30 -21.04 -3.16 0.38
N LYS A 31 -20.38 -2.55 -0.60
CA LYS A 31 -18.92 -2.72 -0.80
C LYS A 31 -18.13 -2.17 0.38
N ILE A 32 -18.51 -1.01 0.93
CA ILE A 32 -17.89 -0.42 2.12
C ILE A 32 -18.10 -1.33 3.35
N ASP A 33 -19.29 -1.87 3.55
CA ASP A 33 -19.59 -2.77 4.66
C ASP A 33 -18.81 -4.09 4.54
N THR A 34 -18.69 -4.65 3.34
CA THR A 34 -17.88 -5.84 3.07
C THR A 34 -16.39 -5.55 3.30
N LEU A 35 -15.89 -4.41 2.80
CA LEU A 35 -14.50 -3.98 3.05
C LEU A 35 -14.23 -3.77 4.55
N SER A 36 -15.20 -3.20 5.29
CA SER A 36 -15.05 -3.02 6.74
C SER A 36 -14.97 -4.35 7.49
N THR A 37 -15.76 -5.34 7.07
CA THR A 37 -15.72 -6.70 7.66
C THR A 37 -14.43 -7.41 7.30
N ASP A 38 -13.95 -7.28 6.07
CA ASP A 38 -12.68 -7.84 5.62
C ASP A 38 -11.48 -7.17 6.30
N ILE A 39 -11.54 -5.86 6.56
CA ILE A 39 -10.51 -5.13 7.32
C ILE A 39 -10.45 -5.61 8.77
N VAL A 40 -11.58 -5.87 9.43
CA VAL A 40 -11.61 -6.39 10.80
C VAL A 40 -11.07 -7.82 10.85
N SER A 41 -11.37 -8.67 9.86
CA SER A 41 -10.79 -10.02 9.77
C SER A 41 -9.31 -9.99 9.40
N LEU A 42 -8.88 -9.10 8.52
CA LEU A 42 -7.47 -8.85 8.23
C LEU A 42 -6.70 -8.30 9.44
N GLN A 43 -7.30 -7.43 10.25
CA GLN A 43 -6.68 -6.96 11.49
C GLN A 43 -6.36 -8.10 12.46
N SER A 44 -7.22 -9.11 12.58
CA SER A 44 -6.96 -10.27 13.43
C SER A 44 -5.83 -11.17 12.91
N ILE A 45 -5.69 -11.28 11.58
CA ILE A 45 -4.62 -12.05 10.93
C ILE A 45 -3.28 -11.29 10.97
N LEU A 46 -3.32 -9.95 10.91
CA LEU A 46 -2.14 -9.09 10.91
C LEU A 46 -1.65 -8.69 12.30
N THR A 47 -2.18 -9.31 13.37
CA THR A 47 -1.80 -9.01 14.76
C THR A 47 -0.33 -9.35 15.05
N ASP A 48 0.22 -10.39 14.42
CA ASP A 48 1.61 -10.76 14.65
C ASP A 48 2.55 -10.32 13.51
N LYS A 49 3.82 -10.10 13.86
CA LYS A 49 4.85 -9.62 12.94
C LYS A 49 5.11 -10.58 11.77
N LYS A 50 4.99 -11.89 12.00
CA LYS A 50 5.26 -12.93 11.00
C LYS A 50 4.16 -12.92 9.94
N SER A 51 2.90 -12.88 10.35
CA SER A 51 1.75 -12.83 9.44
C SER A 51 1.78 -11.56 8.57
N ARG A 52 2.16 -10.41 9.14
CA ARG A 52 2.37 -9.18 8.38
C ARG A 52 3.46 -9.31 7.31
N GLY A 53 4.58 -9.96 7.65
CA GLY A 53 5.66 -10.22 6.69
C GLY A 53 5.18 -11.07 5.53
N ILE A 54 4.56 -12.22 5.81
CA ILE A 54 4.01 -13.14 4.80
C ILE A 54 3.00 -12.43 3.90
N PHE A 55 2.09 -11.63 4.48
CA PHE A 55 1.11 -10.86 3.72
C PHE A 55 1.78 -9.88 2.74
N GLY A 56 2.81 -9.17 3.18
CA GLY A 56 3.57 -8.27 2.32
C GLY A 56 4.27 -8.97 1.16
N GLU A 57 4.92 -10.09 1.42
CA GLU A 57 5.58 -10.91 0.40
C GLU A 57 4.59 -11.48 -0.64
N ILE A 58 3.41 -11.96 -0.21
CA ILE A 58 2.36 -12.46 -1.10
C ILE A 58 1.84 -11.35 -2.00
N ASN A 59 1.56 -10.16 -1.45
CA ASN A 59 1.10 -9.02 -2.25
C ASN A 59 2.15 -8.56 -3.26
N LEU A 60 3.42 -8.47 -2.84
CA LEU A 60 4.53 -8.14 -3.74
C LEU A 60 4.63 -9.15 -4.89
N LYS A 61 4.57 -10.45 -4.59
CA LYS A 61 4.55 -11.50 -5.60
C LYS A 61 3.38 -11.32 -6.58
N HIS A 62 2.16 -11.10 -6.08
CA HIS A 62 0.98 -10.92 -6.93
C HIS A 62 1.13 -9.74 -7.89
N ILE A 63 1.67 -8.61 -7.42
CA ILE A 63 1.93 -7.44 -8.27
C ILE A 63 2.96 -7.76 -9.34
N LEU A 64 4.09 -8.36 -8.98
CA LEU A 64 5.14 -8.71 -9.95
C LEU A 64 4.65 -9.70 -10.99
N VAL A 65 3.88 -10.72 -10.58
CA VAL A 65 3.26 -11.69 -11.49
C VAL A 65 2.25 -11.01 -12.42
N SER A 66 1.43 -10.11 -11.93
CA SER A 66 0.41 -9.44 -12.77
C SER A 66 1.03 -8.48 -13.79
N ILE A 67 2.19 -7.90 -13.51
CA ILE A 67 2.88 -6.99 -14.41
C ILE A 67 3.77 -7.74 -15.40
N PHE A 68 4.56 -8.70 -14.92
CA PHE A 68 5.63 -9.34 -15.68
C PHE A 68 5.35 -10.79 -16.06
N GLY A 69 4.22 -11.37 -15.62
CA GLY A 69 3.84 -12.78 -15.84
C GLY A 69 4.52 -13.72 -14.83
N GLU A 70 4.01 -14.95 -14.78
CA GLU A 70 4.64 -16.00 -13.98
C GLU A 70 5.97 -16.44 -14.61
N ARG A 71 7.00 -16.68 -13.77
CA ARG A 71 8.31 -17.22 -14.17
C ARG A 71 9.05 -16.39 -15.21
N ASN A 72 9.22 -15.11 -14.92
CA ASN A 72 10.07 -14.25 -15.75
C ASN A 72 11.40 -13.95 -15.05
N ASP A 73 12.21 -14.99 -14.86
CA ASP A 73 13.50 -14.93 -14.12
C ASP A 73 14.52 -13.96 -14.69
N ASN A 74 14.34 -13.53 -15.95
CA ASN A 74 15.15 -12.51 -16.59
C ASN A 74 14.74 -11.08 -16.24
N VAL A 75 13.51 -10.89 -15.72
CA VAL A 75 12.97 -9.58 -15.37
C VAL A 75 12.88 -9.39 -13.87
N TYR A 76 12.47 -10.41 -13.13
CA TYR A 76 12.42 -10.36 -11.66
C TYR A 76 12.67 -11.71 -11.02
N ARG A 77 13.13 -11.69 -9.76
CA ARG A 77 13.22 -12.90 -8.91
C ARG A 77 12.72 -12.56 -7.51
N LEU A 78 12.04 -13.54 -6.90
CA LEU A 78 11.61 -13.47 -5.50
C LEU A 78 12.68 -14.08 -4.60
N GLN A 79 12.77 -13.62 -3.33
CA GLN A 79 13.69 -14.13 -2.30
C GLN A 79 15.13 -14.23 -2.82
N TYR A 80 15.61 -13.13 -3.40
CA TYR A 80 16.91 -13.09 -4.06
C TYR A 80 18.05 -12.91 -3.05
N THR A 81 19.00 -13.83 -3.07
CA THR A 81 20.21 -13.78 -2.24
C THR A 81 21.33 -13.08 -3.00
N PHE A 82 21.83 -11.97 -2.44
CA PHE A 82 22.98 -11.25 -2.95
C PHE A 82 24.31 -11.90 -2.53
N PRO A 83 25.45 -11.58 -3.19
CA PRO A 83 26.78 -12.09 -2.83
C PRO A 83 27.20 -11.78 -1.39
N ASN A 84 26.68 -10.72 -0.79
CA ASN A 84 26.90 -10.35 0.62
C ASN A 84 26.01 -11.14 1.59
N THR A 85 25.31 -12.19 1.13
CA THR A 85 24.39 -13.06 1.88
C THR A 85 23.09 -12.39 2.35
N THR A 86 22.83 -11.12 2.00
CA THR A 86 21.56 -10.50 2.28
C THR A 86 20.49 -11.04 1.30
N ILE A 87 19.24 -11.16 1.80
CA ILE A 87 18.11 -11.64 1.00
C ILE A 87 17.10 -10.51 0.87
N ALA A 88 16.78 -10.12 -0.38
CA ALA A 88 15.68 -9.22 -0.67
C ALA A 88 14.41 -10.00 -0.97
N ASP A 89 13.24 -9.46 -0.64
CA ASP A 89 11.95 -10.09 -0.94
C ASP A 89 11.74 -10.27 -2.44
N ALA A 90 12.21 -9.30 -3.24
CA ALA A 90 12.31 -9.42 -4.69
C ALA A 90 13.45 -8.55 -5.25
N VAL A 91 13.84 -8.84 -6.48
CA VAL A 91 14.66 -7.97 -7.31
C VAL A 91 14.03 -7.82 -8.69
N ILE A 92 14.23 -6.65 -9.31
CA ILE A 92 13.92 -6.40 -10.72
C ILE A 92 15.24 -6.18 -11.44
N PHE A 93 15.46 -6.89 -12.55
CA PHE A 93 16.60 -6.70 -13.45
C PHE A 93 16.21 -5.70 -14.52
N ALA A 94 16.41 -4.42 -14.22
CA ALA A 94 16.11 -3.33 -15.14
C ALA A 94 17.26 -3.11 -16.13
N PRO A 95 16.98 -2.52 -17.32
CA PRO A 95 18.03 -2.12 -18.26
C PRO A 95 18.98 -1.08 -17.65
N GLU A 96 20.20 -1.02 -18.19
CA GLU A 96 21.13 0.06 -17.87
C GLU A 96 20.53 1.44 -18.23
N PRO A 97 20.78 2.48 -17.43
CA PRO A 97 21.73 2.52 -16.31
C PRO A 97 21.18 2.09 -14.95
N LEU A 98 19.92 1.67 -14.84
CA LEU A 98 19.31 1.36 -13.55
C LEU A 98 19.83 0.04 -12.95
N GLY A 99 19.97 -1.01 -13.76
CA GLY A 99 20.51 -2.30 -13.31
C GLY A 99 19.60 -3.06 -12.35
N THR A 100 20.18 -3.75 -11.38
CA THR A 100 19.42 -4.59 -10.42
C THR A 100 18.83 -3.76 -9.29
N VAL A 101 17.51 -3.68 -9.21
CA VAL A 101 16.78 -2.94 -8.17
C VAL A 101 16.22 -3.92 -7.15
N ALA A 102 16.63 -3.78 -5.89
CA ALA A 102 16.08 -4.57 -4.79
C ALA A 102 14.73 -4.01 -4.31
N ILE A 103 13.84 -4.91 -3.93
CA ILE A 103 12.53 -4.58 -3.34
C ILE A 103 12.41 -5.32 -2.02
N ASP A 104 12.07 -4.58 -0.97
CA ASP A 104 11.85 -5.15 0.36
C ASP A 104 10.48 -4.67 0.89
N SER A 105 9.66 -5.62 1.32
CA SER A 105 8.32 -5.36 1.82
C SER A 105 8.36 -5.00 3.31
N LYS A 106 7.75 -3.87 3.64
CA LYS A 106 7.64 -3.41 5.03
C LYS A 106 6.21 -2.98 5.36
N PHE A 107 5.75 -3.43 6.51
CA PHE A 107 4.40 -3.13 6.97
C PHE A 107 4.43 -2.52 8.40
N PRO A 108 4.77 -1.23 8.55
CA PRO A 108 4.82 -0.54 9.85
C PRO A 108 3.41 -0.23 10.37
N LEU A 109 2.60 -1.27 10.63
CA LEU A 109 1.18 -1.16 10.95
C LEU A 109 0.91 -0.76 12.40
N GLU A 110 1.74 -1.19 13.34
CA GLU A 110 1.45 -1.09 14.78
C GLU A 110 1.25 0.36 15.25
N HIS A 111 2.22 1.22 14.97
CA HIS A 111 2.11 2.62 15.37
C HIS A 111 1.17 3.42 14.46
N TYR A 112 1.01 3.00 13.20
CA TYR A 112 0.00 3.56 12.33
C TYR A 112 -1.41 3.36 12.87
N GLN A 113 -1.76 2.15 13.31
CA GLN A 113 -3.07 1.87 13.90
C GLN A 113 -3.35 2.74 15.12
N LYS A 114 -2.38 2.87 16.03
CA LYS A 114 -2.50 3.73 17.22
C LYS A 114 -2.66 5.22 16.84
N MET A 115 -1.95 5.67 15.81
CA MET A 115 -2.01 7.05 15.34
C MET A 115 -3.40 7.43 14.80
N VAL A 116 -4.07 6.50 14.10
CA VAL A 116 -5.39 6.74 13.50
C VAL A 116 -6.56 6.32 14.39
N ASP A 117 -6.31 5.69 15.53
CA ASP A 117 -7.35 5.24 16.46
C ASP A 117 -8.01 6.43 17.17
N LYS A 118 -9.29 6.64 16.85
CA LYS A 118 -10.09 7.74 17.42
C LYS A 118 -10.45 7.53 18.91
N ASN A 119 -10.29 6.32 19.44
CA ASN A 119 -10.53 6.01 20.85
C ASN A 119 -9.35 6.40 21.75
N LEU A 120 -8.17 6.61 21.17
CA LEU A 120 -7.01 7.10 21.89
C LEU A 120 -7.04 8.62 22.04
N SER A 121 -6.48 9.11 23.15
CA SER A 121 -6.34 10.54 23.41
C SER A 121 -5.44 11.22 22.34
N PRO A 122 -5.59 12.54 22.12
CA PRO A 122 -4.71 13.28 21.21
C PRO A 122 -3.21 13.13 21.55
N LEU A 123 -2.88 13.03 22.83
CA LEU A 123 -1.49 12.87 23.29
C LEU A 123 -0.94 11.49 22.87
N GLU A 124 -1.71 10.42 23.07
CA GLU A 124 -1.32 9.06 22.67
C GLU A 124 -1.17 8.94 21.17
N ARG A 125 -2.08 9.54 20.38
CA ARG A 125 -1.98 9.55 18.92
C ARG A 125 -0.74 10.31 18.42
N THR A 126 -0.41 11.45 19.05
CA THR A 126 0.81 12.20 18.72
C THR A 126 2.07 11.42 19.07
N ALA A 127 2.10 10.70 20.19
CA ALA A 127 3.19 9.81 20.53
C ALA A 127 3.34 8.67 19.50
N ALA A 128 2.23 8.04 19.12
CA ALA A 128 2.21 6.99 18.09
C ALA A 128 2.67 7.50 16.71
N GLU A 129 2.33 8.74 16.34
CA GLU A 129 2.83 9.38 15.11
C GLU A 129 4.37 9.50 15.12
N LYS A 130 4.95 9.91 16.23
CA LYS A 130 6.41 10.01 16.37
C LYS A 130 7.07 8.65 16.20
N GLU A 131 6.51 7.62 16.84
CA GLU A 131 7.03 6.24 16.73
C GLU A 131 6.84 5.69 15.30
N PHE A 132 5.70 5.96 14.65
CA PHE A 132 5.50 5.59 13.26
C PHE A 132 6.57 6.19 12.33
N LYS A 133 6.86 7.47 12.48
CA LYS A 133 7.94 8.12 11.72
C LYS A 133 9.30 7.50 11.97
N ALA A 134 9.60 7.15 13.23
CA ALA A 134 10.85 6.48 13.59
C ALA A 134 10.94 5.09 12.96
N ASP A 135 9.87 4.30 12.97
CA ASP A 135 9.81 2.99 12.33
C ASP A 135 10.05 3.07 10.82
N VAL A 136 9.38 3.99 10.14
CA VAL A 136 9.55 4.18 8.69
C VAL A 136 11.00 4.56 8.37
N LYS A 137 11.60 5.50 9.10
CA LYS A 137 13.02 5.86 8.91
C LYS A 137 13.96 4.68 9.13
N LYS A 138 13.72 3.90 10.17
CA LYS A 138 14.50 2.69 10.45
C LYS A 138 14.40 1.67 9.31
N HIS A 139 13.24 1.52 8.69
CA HIS A 139 13.07 0.65 7.52
C HIS A 139 13.82 1.19 6.30
N ILE A 140 13.75 2.49 6.04
CA ILE A 140 14.49 3.14 4.95
C ILE A 140 16.00 2.92 5.15
N ASP A 141 16.54 3.18 6.34
CA ASP A 141 17.96 2.98 6.65
C ASP A 141 18.38 1.52 6.51
N ALA A 142 17.55 0.58 6.94
CA ALA A 142 17.83 -0.84 6.82
C ALA A 142 17.86 -1.30 5.34
N ILE A 143 16.95 -0.80 4.50
CA ILE A 143 16.88 -1.12 3.08
C ILE A 143 18.09 -0.55 2.35
N SER A 144 18.39 0.73 2.52
CA SER A 144 19.53 1.37 1.86
C SER A 144 20.85 0.68 2.23
N SER A 145 21.08 0.39 3.50
CA SER A 145 22.32 -0.24 3.95
C SER A 145 22.50 -1.70 3.53
N LYS A 146 21.39 -2.43 3.32
CA LYS A 146 21.43 -3.85 2.94
C LYS A 146 21.48 -4.09 1.45
N TYR A 147 20.79 -3.27 0.67
CA TYR A 147 20.44 -3.59 -0.70
C TYR A 147 21.00 -2.60 -1.74
N ILE A 148 21.51 -1.45 -1.33
CA ILE A 148 22.29 -0.58 -2.21
C ILE A 148 23.76 -0.99 -2.11
N ILE A 149 24.19 -1.91 -3.00
CA ILE A 149 25.50 -2.54 -2.97
C ILE A 149 26.30 -2.02 -4.18
N PRO A 150 27.33 -1.18 -3.96
CA PRO A 150 28.11 -0.60 -5.06
C PRO A 150 28.62 -1.65 -6.05
N GLY A 151 28.39 -1.43 -7.34
CA GLY A 151 28.83 -2.31 -8.43
C GLY A 151 28.01 -3.60 -8.59
N ILE A 152 26.97 -3.83 -7.77
CA ILE A 152 26.12 -5.03 -7.82
C ILE A 152 24.66 -4.66 -8.04
N THR A 153 24.15 -3.67 -7.30
CA THR A 153 22.76 -3.20 -7.41
C THR A 153 22.70 -1.78 -7.94
N SER A 154 21.48 -1.34 -8.28
CA SER A 154 21.19 0.07 -8.48
C SER A 154 21.59 0.90 -7.25
N ASP A 155 21.80 2.19 -7.44
CA ASP A 155 21.87 3.20 -6.39
C ASP A 155 20.51 3.49 -5.75
N GLN A 156 19.49 2.76 -6.17
CA GLN A 156 18.12 2.86 -5.66
C GLN A 156 17.60 1.49 -5.23
N ALA A 157 16.77 1.48 -4.18
CA ALA A 157 16.02 0.31 -3.73
C ALA A 157 14.58 0.72 -3.44
N ILE A 158 13.65 -0.23 -3.51
CA ILE A 158 12.22 0.01 -3.33
C ILE A 158 11.78 -0.51 -1.96
N MET A 159 11.19 0.34 -1.14
CA MET A 159 10.40 -0.07 0.02
C MET A 159 8.94 -0.28 -0.42
N PHE A 160 8.50 -1.53 -0.47
CA PHE A 160 7.13 -1.87 -0.82
C PHE A 160 6.23 -1.82 0.43
N LEU A 161 5.16 -1.06 0.35
CA LEU A 161 4.14 -0.94 1.40
C LEU A 161 2.87 -1.68 0.97
N PRO A 162 2.52 -2.83 1.58
CA PRO A 162 1.40 -3.67 1.14
C PRO A 162 0.03 -3.13 1.59
N ALA A 163 -0.08 -1.84 1.84
CA ALA A 163 -1.33 -1.17 2.22
C ALA A 163 -1.39 0.23 1.61
N GLU A 164 -2.41 0.46 0.81
CA GLU A 164 -2.65 1.76 0.17
C GLU A 164 -2.78 2.91 1.18
N ALA A 165 -3.42 2.65 2.32
CA ALA A 165 -3.57 3.63 3.39
C ALA A 165 -2.22 4.10 3.97
N LEU A 166 -1.24 3.21 4.13
CA LEU A 166 0.11 3.56 4.58
C LEU A 166 0.86 4.38 3.52
N PHE A 167 0.74 3.98 2.25
CA PHE A 167 1.32 4.72 1.14
C PHE A 167 0.74 6.13 1.05
N ALA A 168 -0.58 6.26 1.13
CA ALA A 168 -1.27 7.55 1.10
C ALA A 168 -0.88 8.43 2.30
N GLU A 169 -0.82 7.89 3.51
CA GLU A 169 -0.39 8.61 4.72
C GLU A 169 1.01 9.19 4.57
N ILE A 170 1.97 8.37 4.10
CA ILE A 170 3.35 8.81 3.93
C ILE A 170 3.45 9.89 2.85
N ASN A 171 2.83 9.69 1.70
CA ASN A 171 2.97 10.61 0.58
C ASN A 171 2.16 11.91 0.74
N ALA A 172 0.95 11.85 1.34
CA ALA A 172 0.10 13.01 1.48
C ALA A 172 0.44 13.87 2.70
N TYR A 173 0.89 13.25 3.81
CA TYR A 173 1.03 13.93 5.09
C TYR A 173 2.43 13.87 5.70
N ARG A 174 3.36 13.15 5.08
CA ARG A 174 4.71 12.90 5.63
C ARG A 174 5.79 13.09 4.55
N SER A 175 5.76 14.22 3.86
CA SER A 175 6.76 14.56 2.83
C SER A 175 8.20 14.50 3.35
N ASP A 176 8.40 14.78 4.65
CA ASP A 176 9.69 14.64 5.32
C ASP A 176 10.25 13.20 5.26
N LEU A 177 9.40 12.19 5.28
CA LEU A 177 9.82 10.78 5.13
C LEU A 177 10.17 10.45 3.69
N VAL A 178 9.41 10.98 2.72
CA VAL A 178 9.71 10.81 1.29
C VAL A 178 11.04 11.45 0.93
N GLU A 179 11.27 12.70 1.38
CA GLU A 179 12.56 13.36 1.20
C GLU A 179 13.71 12.63 1.90
N TYR A 180 13.46 12.07 3.08
CA TYR A 180 14.44 11.26 3.78
C TYR A 180 14.83 10.02 2.98
N ALA A 181 13.85 9.32 2.39
CA ALA A 181 14.09 8.14 1.57
C ALA A 181 14.93 8.48 0.32
N HIS A 182 14.62 9.59 -0.37
CA HIS A 182 15.36 10.01 -1.56
C HIS A 182 16.82 10.41 -1.29
N ARG A 183 17.18 10.68 -0.04
CA ARG A 183 18.57 11.02 0.34
C ARG A 183 19.40 9.83 0.79
N LYS A 184 18.80 8.65 0.85
CA LYS A 184 19.46 7.43 1.34
C LYS A 184 19.81 6.47 0.21
#